data_974b4710d59e46fc7c5fabaae04c981f
#
_entry.id   974b4710d59e46fc7c5fabaae04c981f
#
_cell.length_a   1.000
_cell.length_b   1.000
_cell.length_c   1.000
_cell.angle_alpha   90.00
_cell.angle_beta   90.00
_cell.angle_gamma   90.00
#
_symmetry.space_group_name_H-M   'P 1'
#
loop_
_entity.id
_entity.type
_entity.pdbx_description
1 polymer ?
#
loop_
_entity_poly.entity_id
_entity_poly.type
_entity_poly.pdbx_seq_one_letter_code
_entity_poly.pdbx_strand_id
1 'polypeptide(L)'
;MQRAILSGILITMPEWREEALILSARPHGENAAIVTVLTAGQGRHAGLVHGGAGIRLRGTLQPGNLVGAEWRARLPEQLGQMKVEIMQSVPAMILDDSLRLAGVASACALLDGALPERDAQPALFAATQALFNLICIDDTDHRWVEGYIRWELGLLQAVGFSLDLERCAVTGTETRLAHVSPKSGRAVAEGAAGDFAGRMLVLPRFLGGVSCNRHDFEAGLSLTGHFFERRVFAAHNADIPPQRRRFFDMVSGLYGSATV
;
A
#
# COMPACT_ATOMS: atom_id res chain seq x y z
N MET A 1 -2.86 -32.53 -5.85
CA MET A 1 -3.78 -33.08 -4.80
C MET A 1 -3.15 -34.35 -4.22
N GLN A 2 -2.35 -34.18 -3.17
CA GLN A 2 -1.70 -35.30 -2.47
C GLN A 2 -2.59 -35.70 -1.28
N ARG A 3 -3.14 -36.91 -1.31
CA ARG A 3 -4.03 -37.46 -0.27
C ARG A 3 -3.22 -38.29 0.72
N ALA A 4 -3.16 -37.88 1.96
CA ALA A 4 -2.66 -38.69 3.07
C ALA A 4 -3.87 -39.30 3.80
N ILE A 5 -3.92 -40.62 3.92
CA ILE A 5 -4.97 -41.34 4.66
C ILE A 5 -4.44 -41.63 6.06
N LEU A 6 -4.98 -40.97 7.08
CA LEU A 6 -4.85 -41.36 8.50
C LEU A 6 -6.28 -41.54 9.03
N SER A 7 -6.61 -42.80 9.37
CA SER A 7 -7.85 -43.18 10.10
C SER A 7 -9.16 -42.72 9.44
N GLY A 8 -9.40 -43.04 8.18
CA GLY A 8 -10.74 -42.91 7.57
C GLY A 8 -11.29 -41.51 7.34
N ILE A 9 -10.56 -40.44 7.72
CA ILE A 9 -10.91 -39.06 7.44
C ILE A 9 -9.97 -38.53 6.35
N LEU A 10 -10.54 -38.17 5.20
CA LEU A 10 -9.81 -37.44 4.13
C LEU A 10 -9.49 -36.05 4.63
N ILE A 11 -8.28 -35.85 5.18
CA ILE A 11 -7.78 -34.54 5.52
C ILE A 11 -7.24 -33.92 4.21
N THR A 12 -8.01 -33.04 3.60
CA THR A 12 -7.52 -32.21 2.50
C THR A 12 -6.60 -31.15 3.13
N MET A 13 -5.31 -31.23 2.82
CA MET A 13 -4.37 -30.19 3.27
C MET A 13 -4.76 -28.87 2.58
N PRO A 14 -4.88 -27.75 3.34
CA PRO A 14 -5.16 -26.47 2.73
C PRO A 14 -3.98 -26.05 1.83
N GLU A 15 -4.29 -25.82 0.57
CA GLU A 15 -3.33 -25.39 -0.44
C GLU A 15 -4.00 -24.43 -1.42
N TRP A 16 -3.24 -23.49 -1.91
CA TRP A 16 -3.68 -22.59 -2.98
C TRP A 16 -2.51 -22.22 -3.90
N ARG A 17 -2.85 -21.79 -5.12
CA ARG A 17 -1.91 -21.28 -6.11
C ARG A 17 -2.53 -20.06 -6.78
N GLU A 18 -1.87 -18.89 -6.64
CA GLU A 18 -2.34 -17.62 -7.16
C GLU A 18 -1.17 -16.73 -7.58
N GLU A 19 -1.47 -15.70 -8.37
CA GLU A 19 -0.57 -14.54 -8.53
C GLU A 19 -0.51 -13.75 -7.23
N ALA A 20 0.68 -13.32 -6.87
CA ALA A 20 0.93 -12.64 -5.61
C ALA A 20 1.95 -11.51 -5.75
N LEU A 21 1.73 -10.41 -5.04
CA LEU A 21 2.70 -9.34 -4.87
C LEU A 21 3.52 -9.60 -3.60
N ILE A 22 4.86 -9.60 -3.71
CA ILE A 22 5.73 -9.67 -2.54
C ILE A 22 5.61 -8.35 -1.77
N LEU A 23 5.18 -8.41 -0.51
CA LEU A 23 5.11 -7.26 0.39
C LEU A 23 6.37 -7.13 1.26
N SER A 24 6.81 -8.24 1.83
CA SER A 24 8.03 -8.29 2.65
C SER A 24 8.65 -9.68 2.62
N ALA A 25 9.97 -9.73 2.88
CA ALA A 25 10.71 -10.96 3.08
C ALA A 25 11.71 -10.76 4.23
N ARG A 26 11.65 -11.61 5.25
CA ARG A 26 12.51 -11.55 6.43
C ARG A 26 13.25 -12.88 6.58
N PRO A 27 14.58 -12.88 6.74
CA PRO A 27 15.33 -14.10 7.03
C PRO A 27 14.76 -14.85 8.23
N HIS A 28 14.69 -16.17 8.14
CA HIS A 28 14.23 -17.04 9.21
C HIS A 28 15.14 -18.27 9.31
N GLY A 29 15.88 -18.37 10.42
CA GLY A 29 16.96 -19.36 10.55
C GLY A 29 18.07 -19.14 9.50
N GLU A 30 18.81 -20.20 9.20
CA GLU A 30 20.01 -20.12 8.35
C GLU A 30 19.68 -20.01 6.84
N ASN A 31 18.62 -20.70 6.39
CA ASN A 31 18.39 -20.91 4.95
C ASN A 31 16.98 -20.50 4.48
N ALA A 32 16.07 -20.10 5.36
CA ALA A 32 14.70 -19.79 4.99
C ALA A 32 14.38 -18.30 5.12
N ALA A 33 13.28 -17.87 4.55
CA ALA A 33 12.69 -16.56 4.80
C ALA A 33 11.18 -16.70 5.06
N ILE A 34 10.65 -15.88 5.96
CA ILE A 34 9.20 -15.63 6.05
C ILE A 34 8.89 -14.55 5.04
N VAL A 35 8.03 -14.90 4.09
CA VAL A 35 7.61 -14.01 3.00
C VAL A 35 6.15 -13.70 3.20
N THR A 36 5.81 -12.40 3.17
CA THR A 36 4.42 -11.94 3.16
C THR A 36 4.08 -11.50 1.75
N VAL A 37 2.95 -11.97 1.26
CA VAL A 37 2.42 -11.64 -0.07
C VAL A 37 1.00 -11.07 0.04
N LEU A 38 0.58 -10.35 -0.99
CA LEU A 38 -0.83 -10.02 -1.25
C LEU A 38 -1.30 -10.79 -2.47
N THR A 39 -2.43 -11.48 -2.35
CA THR A 39 -3.13 -12.13 -3.46
C THR A 39 -4.57 -11.63 -3.55
N ALA A 40 -5.21 -11.88 -4.69
CA ALA A 40 -6.60 -11.50 -4.90
C ALA A 40 -7.57 -12.32 -4.01
N GLY A 41 -7.36 -13.63 -3.92
CA GLY A 41 -8.29 -14.55 -3.26
C GLY A 41 -7.95 -14.83 -1.80
N GLN A 42 -6.67 -14.73 -1.39
CA GLN A 42 -6.24 -15.03 -0.01
C GLN A 42 -5.86 -13.77 0.79
N GLY A 43 -5.91 -12.58 0.17
CA GLY A 43 -5.50 -11.35 0.81
C GLY A 43 -4.01 -11.32 1.20
N ARG A 44 -3.67 -10.67 2.31
CA ARG A 44 -2.34 -10.66 2.90
C ARG A 44 -2.05 -12.01 3.56
N HIS A 45 -1.03 -12.72 3.08
CA HIS A 45 -0.73 -14.07 3.52
C HIS A 45 0.77 -14.29 3.70
N ALA A 46 1.16 -14.90 4.82
CA ALA A 46 2.55 -15.22 5.10
C ALA A 46 2.85 -16.71 4.88
N GLY A 47 4.09 -17.01 4.49
CA GLY A 47 4.55 -18.39 4.31
C GLY A 47 6.06 -18.52 4.42
N LEU A 48 6.54 -19.71 4.73
CA LEU A 48 7.96 -20.02 4.81
C LEU A 48 8.49 -20.44 3.43
N VAL A 49 9.47 -19.70 2.94
CA VAL A 49 10.20 -20.01 1.70
C VAL A 49 11.55 -20.62 2.02
N HIS A 50 11.73 -21.90 1.71
CA HIS A 50 13.01 -22.58 1.87
C HIS A 50 14.05 -22.03 0.88
N GLY A 51 15.27 -21.83 1.33
CA GLY A 51 16.32 -21.19 0.51
C GLY A 51 16.13 -19.67 0.35
N GLY A 52 15.12 -19.07 0.98
CA GLY A 52 14.77 -17.66 0.85
C GLY A 52 15.81 -16.68 1.41
N ALA A 53 16.66 -17.13 2.34
CA ALA A 53 17.80 -16.32 2.83
C ALA A 53 18.99 -16.32 1.85
N GLY A 54 19.01 -17.22 0.86
CA GLY A 54 20.10 -17.36 -0.09
C GLY A 54 20.11 -16.31 -1.20
N ILE A 55 21.28 -16.11 -1.81
CA ILE A 55 21.50 -15.14 -2.92
C ILE A 55 20.57 -15.42 -4.09
N ARG A 56 20.29 -16.70 -4.39
CA ARG A 56 19.49 -17.12 -5.55
C ARG A 56 18.06 -16.54 -5.54
N LEU A 57 17.41 -16.47 -4.37
CA LEU A 57 16.02 -15.99 -4.25
C LEU A 57 15.93 -14.52 -3.83
N ARG A 58 17.06 -13.87 -3.50
CA ARG A 58 17.06 -12.46 -3.06
C ARG A 58 16.41 -11.53 -4.05
N GLY A 59 16.66 -11.70 -5.35
CA GLY A 59 16.04 -10.90 -6.41
C GLY A 59 14.54 -11.18 -6.54
N THR A 60 14.11 -12.43 -6.42
CA THR A 60 12.70 -12.84 -6.50
C THR A 60 11.87 -12.32 -5.32
N LEU A 61 12.45 -12.30 -4.12
CA LEU A 61 11.78 -11.93 -2.89
C LEU A 61 11.78 -10.42 -2.59
N GLN A 62 12.16 -9.58 -3.55
CA GLN A 62 12.08 -8.13 -3.38
C GLN A 62 10.64 -7.65 -3.31
N PRO A 63 10.29 -6.75 -2.35
CA PRO A 63 8.98 -6.11 -2.31
C PRO A 63 8.65 -5.43 -3.63
N GLY A 64 7.42 -5.61 -4.10
CA GLY A 64 6.94 -5.10 -5.37
C GLY A 64 7.03 -6.09 -6.54
N ASN A 65 7.72 -7.22 -6.39
CA ASN A 65 7.71 -8.26 -7.40
C ASN A 65 6.35 -8.95 -7.49
N LEU A 66 5.89 -9.21 -8.72
CA LEU A 66 4.78 -10.11 -9.00
C LEU A 66 5.33 -11.53 -9.19
N VAL A 67 4.77 -12.47 -8.48
CA VAL A 67 5.18 -13.88 -8.48
C VAL A 67 3.98 -14.81 -8.62
N GLY A 68 4.19 -15.99 -9.18
CA GLY A 68 3.30 -17.12 -8.98
C GLY A 68 3.62 -17.74 -7.62
N ALA A 69 2.68 -17.73 -6.68
CA ALA A 69 2.84 -18.28 -5.35
C ALA A 69 2.02 -19.55 -5.16
N GLU A 70 2.65 -20.58 -4.60
CA GLU A 70 1.99 -21.81 -4.15
C GLU A 70 2.20 -21.93 -2.64
N TRP A 71 1.10 -21.99 -1.89
CA TRP A 71 1.15 -22.16 -0.45
C TRP A 71 0.47 -23.45 -0.03
N ARG A 72 1.00 -24.11 0.98
CA ARG A 72 0.43 -25.29 1.60
C ARG A 72 0.76 -25.37 3.07
N ALA A 73 -0.18 -25.88 3.86
CA ALA A 73 0.02 -26.16 5.28
C ALA A 73 -0.72 -27.43 5.69
N ARG A 74 -0.42 -27.92 6.88
CA ARG A 74 -1.18 -29.03 7.47
C ARG A 74 -2.52 -28.56 8.03
N LEU A 75 -2.54 -27.35 8.62
CA LEU A 75 -3.73 -26.68 9.15
C LEU A 75 -3.80 -25.26 8.60
N PRO A 76 -5.00 -24.71 8.36
CA PRO A 76 -5.16 -23.36 7.77
C PRO A 76 -4.45 -22.26 8.55
N GLU A 77 -4.39 -22.34 9.88
CA GLU A 77 -3.83 -21.31 10.75
C GLU A 77 -2.30 -21.29 10.80
N GLN A 78 -1.65 -22.34 10.28
CA GLN A 78 -0.19 -22.43 10.29
C GLN A 78 0.42 -21.46 9.27
N LEU A 79 1.68 -21.07 9.52
CA LEU A 79 2.48 -20.28 8.59
C LEU A 79 2.59 -20.96 7.22
N GLY A 80 2.67 -22.31 7.20
CA GLY A 80 2.78 -23.09 6.00
C GLY A 80 4.10 -22.89 5.24
N GLN A 81 4.22 -23.63 4.14
CA GLN A 81 5.33 -23.51 3.19
C GLN A 81 4.84 -22.79 1.95
N MET A 82 5.66 -21.87 1.45
CA MET A 82 5.38 -21.13 0.23
C MET A 82 6.50 -21.36 -0.78
N LYS A 83 6.12 -21.60 -2.03
CA LYS A 83 7.01 -21.58 -3.19
C LYS A 83 6.64 -20.36 -4.01
N VAL A 84 7.64 -19.67 -4.55
CA VAL A 84 7.42 -18.51 -5.40
C VAL A 84 8.26 -18.62 -6.67
N GLU A 85 7.68 -18.19 -7.78
CA GLU A 85 8.30 -18.11 -9.08
C GLU A 85 8.09 -16.71 -9.65
N ILE A 86 9.16 -16.04 -10.07
CA ILE A 86 9.09 -14.66 -10.56
C ILE A 86 8.28 -14.59 -11.86
N MET A 87 7.33 -13.67 -11.93
CA MET A 87 6.57 -13.35 -13.13
C MET A 87 6.98 -11.98 -13.70
N GLN A 88 7.09 -10.97 -12.82
CA GLN A 88 7.51 -9.63 -13.19
C GLN A 88 8.28 -8.98 -12.06
N SER A 89 9.39 -8.31 -12.37
CA SER A 89 10.16 -7.57 -11.38
C SER A 89 10.00 -6.06 -11.59
N VAL A 90 9.04 -5.46 -10.87
CA VAL A 90 8.80 -4.00 -10.88
C VAL A 90 10.05 -3.23 -10.40
N PRO A 91 10.72 -3.61 -9.28
CA PRO A 91 11.93 -2.91 -8.85
C PRO A 91 13.05 -2.92 -9.88
N ALA A 92 13.18 -4.00 -10.69
CA ALA A 92 14.20 -4.06 -11.73
C ALA A 92 13.89 -3.12 -12.91
N MET A 93 12.61 -2.85 -13.20
CA MET A 93 12.20 -1.94 -14.27
C MET A 93 12.44 -0.45 -13.95
N ILE A 94 12.57 -0.12 -12.66
CA ILE A 94 12.73 1.27 -12.17
C ILE A 94 14.00 1.44 -11.34
N LEU A 95 15.00 0.58 -11.57
CA LEU A 95 16.20 0.49 -10.72
C LEU A 95 16.96 1.83 -10.60
N ASP A 96 16.95 2.62 -11.64
CA ASP A 96 17.66 3.90 -11.72
C ASP A 96 16.88 5.09 -11.13
N ASP A 97 15.63 4.86 -10.68
CA ASP A 97 14.77 5.90 -10.11
C ASP A 97 14.48 5.64 -8.62
N SER A 98 15.21 6.33 -7.77
CA SER A 98 15.11 6.18 -6.32
C SER A 98 13.75 6.60 -5.75
N LEU A 99 13.07 7.57 -6.39
CA LEU A 99 11.74 8.04 -5.95
C LEU A 99 10.68 6.97 -6.25
N ARG A 100 10.70 6.39 -7.45
CA ARG A 100 9.80 5.29 -7.83
C ARG A 100 10.03 4.05 -6.98
N LEU A 101 11.28 3.69 -6.72
CA LEU A 101 11.61 2.60 -5.79
C LEU A 101 11.06 2.86 -4.37
N ALA A 102 11.17 4.11 -3.88
CA ALA A 102 10.60 4.48 -2.58
C ALA A 102 9.08 4.40 -2.58
N GLY A 103 8.40 4.76 -3.67
CA GLY A 103 6.95 4.62 -3.84
C GLY A 103 6.49 3.17 -3.77
N VAL A 104 7.15 2.25 -4.50
CA VAL A 104 6.86 0.80 -4.44
C VAL A 104 7.10 0.24 -3.05
N ALA A 105 8.23 0.56 -2.42
CA ALA A 105 8.56 0.10 -1.07
C ALA A 105 7.55 0.62 -0.03
N SER A 106 7.09 1.87 -0.19
CA SER A 106 6.07 2.48 0.65
C SER A 106 4.72 1.76 0.52
N ALA A 107 4.28 1.49 -0.72
CA ALA A 107 3.02 0.79 -0.96
C ALA A 107 3.04 -0.62 -0.34
N CYS A 108 4.12 -1.39 -0.56
CA CYS A 108 4.28 -2.71 0.03
C CYS A 108 4.24 -2.68 1.57
N ALA A 109 4.91 -1.71 2.19
CA ALA A 109 4.95 -1.58 3.64
C ALA A 109 3.61 -1.16 4.24
N LEU A 110 2.85 -0.28 3.56
CA LEU A 110 1.48 0.07 3.97
C LEU A 110 0.55 -1.13 3.91
N LEU A 111 0.59 -1.91 2.83
CA LEU A 111 -0.22 -3.13 2.68
C LEU A 111 0.12 -4.17 3.75
N ASP A 112 1.42 -4.39 4.01
CA ASP A 112 1.87 -5.34 5.05
C ASP A 112 1.44 -4.92 6.45
N GLY A 113 1.45 -3.61 6.75
CA GLY A 113 1.12 -3.09 8.07
C GLY A 113 -0.38 -2.82 8.30
N ALA A 114 -1.15 -2.50 7.26
CA ALA A 114 -2.54 -2.06 7.40
C ALA A 114 -3.57 -3.18 7.19
N LEU A 115 -3.26 -4.20 6.38
CA LEU A 115 -4.23 -5.23 6.05
C LEU A 115 -4.25 -6.35 7.10
N PRO A 116 -5.43 -6.87 7.45
CA PRO A 116 -5.55 -8.11 8.22
C PRO A 116 -5.00 -9.29 7.40
N GLU A 117 -4.63 -10.36 8.09
CA GLU A 117 -4.22 -11.60 7.41
C GLU A 117 -5.42 -12.34 6.85
N ARG A 118 -5.23 -12.93 5.64
CA ARG A 118 -6.17 -13.88 5.03
C ARG A 118 -7.56 -13.30 4.78
N ASP A 119 -7.64 -12.00 4.56
CA ASP A 119 -8.85 -11.30 4.16
C ASP A 119 -8.74 -10.93 2.67
N ALA A 120 -9.57 -11.56 1.83
CA ALA A 120 -9.53 -11.40 0.38
C ALA A 120 -9.86 -9.96 -0.03
N GLN A 121 -8.97 -9.33 -0.81
CA GLN A 121 -9.08 -7.94 -1.25
C GLN A 121 -8.81 -7.84 -2.77
N PRO A 122 -9.65 -8.45 -3.64
CA PRO A 122 -9.36 -8.53 -5.08
C PRO A 122 -9.29 -7.17 -5.76
N ALA A 123 -10.15 -6.22 -5.35
CA ALA A 123 -10.13 -4.86 -5.89
C ALA A 123 -8.84 -4.12 -5.53
N LEU A 124 -8.37 -4.26 -4.28
CA LEU A 124 -7.12 -3.64 -3.83
C LEU A 124 -5.90 -4.28 -4.49
N PHE A 125 -5.90 -5.60 -4.68
CA PHE A 125 -4.86 -6.30 -5.41
C PHE A 125 -4.73 -5.76 -6.84
N ALA A 126 -5.84 -5.68 -7.58
CA ALA A 126 -5.86 -5.12 -8.94
C ALA A 126 -5.44 -3.64 -8.97
N ALA A 127 -5.90 -2.83 -8.01
CA ALA A 127 -5.50 -1.42 -7.90
C ALA A 127 -3.99 -1.27 -7.61
N THR A 128 -3.40 -2.17 -6.83
CA THR A 128 -1.97 -2.16 -6.54
C THR A 128 -1.14 -2.55 -7.76
N GLN A 129 -1.58 -3.55 -8.54
CA GLN A 129 -0.95 -3.89 -9.82
C GLN A 129 -1.01 -2.71 -10.81
N ALA A 130 -2.17 -2.05 -10.90
CA ALA A 130 -2.34 -0.86 -11.75
C ALA A 130 -1.42 0.30 -11.31
N LEU A 131 -1.27 0.53 -9.99
CA LEU A 131 -0.34 1.51 -9.46
C LEU A 131 1.12 1.17 -9.85
N PHE A 132 1.55 -0.09 -9.69
CA PHE A 132 2.91 -0.49 -10.03
C PHE A 132 3.20 -0.37 -11.53
N ASN A 133 2.22 -0.69 -12.37
CA ASN A 133 2.32 -0.44 -13.81
C ASN A 133 2.44 1.07 -14.11
N LEU A 134 1.66 1.92 -13.43
CA LEU A 134 1.74 3.37 -13.58
C LEU A 134 3.12 3.91 -13.15
N ILE A 135 3.68 3.41 -12.06
CA ILE A 135 5.02 3.78 -11.58
C ILE A 135 6.11 3.41 -12.59
N CYS A 136 5.92 2.35 -13.38
CA CYS A 136 6.86 1.94 -14.42
C CYS A 136 6.80 2.79 -15.69
N ILE A 137 5.75 3.60 -15.89
CA ILE A 137 5.66 4.50 -17.05
C ILE A 137 6.63 5.68 -16.86
N ASP A 138 7.41 5.99 -17.89
CA ASP A 138 8.30 7.15 -17.86
C ASP A 138 7.48 8.45 -17.84
N ASP A 139 7.67 9.24 -16.80
CA ASP A 139 6.91 10.46 -16.51
C ASP A 139 7.82 11.46 -15.78
N THR A 140 8.21 12.52 -16.48
CA THR A 140 9.06 13.58 -15.93
C THR A 140 8.34 14.48 -14.92
N ASP A 141 7.01 14.53 -14.98
CA ASP A 141 6.16 15.40 -14.12
C ASP A 141 5.76 14.70 -12.81
N HIS A 142 6.19 13.48 -12.61
CA HIS A 142 5.87 12.65 -11.42
C HIS A 142 4.36 12.48 -11.17
N ARG A 143 3.52 12.51 -12.21
CA ARG A 143 2.05 12.39 -12.08
C ARG A 143 1.60 11.05 -11.49
N TRP A 144 2.44 10.03 -11.57
CA TRP A 144 2.19 8.76 -10.89
C TRP A 144 2.01 8.92 -9.37
N VAL A 145 2.54 10.00 -8.76
CA VAL A 145 2.33 10.33 -7.33
C VAL A 145 0.87 10.66 -7.05
N GLU A 146 0.14 11.30 -7.98
CA GLU A 146 -1.31 11.48 -7.86
C GLU A 146 -2.03 10.12 -7.82
N GLY A 147 -1.62 9.19 -8.71
CA GLY A 147 -2.12 7.83 -8.74
C GLY A 147 -1.85 7.09 -7.42
N TYR A 148 -0.64 7.26 -6.87
CA TYR A 148 -0.26 6.72 -5.57
C TYR A 148 -1.16 7.25 -4.45
N ILE A 149 -1.42 8.56 -4.38
CA ILE A 149 -2.28 9.16 -3.35
C ILE A 149 -3.73 8.66 -3.48
N ARG A 150 -4.26 8.54 -4.71
CA ARG A 150 -5.58 7.94 -4.93
C ARG A 150 -5.64 6.49 -4.49
N TRP A 151 -4.56 5.73 -4.73
CA TRP A 151 -4.43 4.37 -4.25
C TRP A 151 -4.42 4.31 -2.71
N GLU A 152 -3.71 5.23 -2.03
CA GLU A 152 -3.75 5.34 -0.56
C GLU A 152 -5.16 5.60 -0.03
N LEU A 153 -5.96 6.44 -0.71
CA LEU A 153 -7.37 6.64 -0.36
C LEU A 153 -8.17 5.34 -0.52
N GLY A 154 -7.92 4.57 -1.57
CA GLY A 154 -8.50 3.24 -1.77
C GLY A 154 -8.11 2.25 -0.68
N LEU A 155 -6.85 2.26 -0.23
CA LEU A 155 -6.39 1.43 0.88
C LEU A 155 -7.06 1.84 2.20
N LEU A 156 -7.17 3.15 2.50
CA LEU A 156 -7.91 3.65 3.67
C LEU A 156 -9.37 3.18 3.63
N GLN A 157 -10.02 3.23 2.49
CA GLN A 157 -11.38 2.70 2.31
C GLN A 157 -11.46 1.21 2.57
N ALA A 158 -10.52 0.42 2.04
CA ALA A 158 -10.46 -1.03 2.22
C ALA A 158 -10.31 -1.44 3.69
N VAL A 159 -9.61 -0.63 4.50
CA VAL A 159 -9.48 -0.85 5.96
C VAL A 159 -10.56 -0.14 6.79
N GLY A 160 -11.62 0.36 6.15
CA GLY A 160 -12.81 0.90 6.82
C GLY A 160 -12.79 2.41 7.12
N PHE A 161 -11.86 3.17 6.54
CA PHE A 161 -11.74 4.63 6.75
C PHE A 161 -11.91 5.42 5.46
N SER A 162 -13.14 5.45 4.91
CA SER A 162 -13.46 6.27 3.73
C SER A 162 -13.44 7.76 4.05
N LEU A 163 -12.81 8.54 3.18
CA LEU A 163 -12.89 9.99 3.20
C LEU A 163 -14.03 10.46 2.27
N ASP A 164 -14.79 11.47 2.69
CA ASP A 164 -15.83 12.13 1.88
C ASP A 164 -15.28 13.46 1.36
N LEU A 165 -14.75 13.43 0.14
CA LEU A 165 -14.07 14.57 -0.49
C LEU A 165 -14.94 15.28 -1.54
N GLU A 166 -16.20 14.84 -1.73
CA GLU A 166 -17.08 15.34 -2.80
C GLU A 166 -17.95 16.52 -2.34
N ARG A 167 -18.28 16.57 -1.05
CA ARG A 167 -19.21 17.57 -0.50
C ARG A 167 -18.68 18.23 0.76
N CYS A 168 -18.97 19.52 0.89
CA CYS A 168 -18.67 20.27 2.11
C CYS A 168 -19.52 19.75 3.29
N ALA A 169 -18.86 19.37 4.37
CA ALA A 169 -19.51 18.88 5.59
C ALA A 169 -20.40 19.93 6.28
N VAL A 170 -20.17 21.22 6.01
CA VAL A 170 -20.87 22.35 6.66
C VAL A 170 -22.04 22.85 5.80
N THR A 171 -21.80 23.10 4.51
CA THR A 171 -22.75 23.76 3.62
C THR A 171 -23.43 22.80 2.63
N GLY A 172 -22.92 21.56 2.48
CA GLY A 172 -23.40 20.61 1.49
C GLY A 172 -22.98 20.92 0.05
N THR A 173 -22.29 22.03 -0.22
CA THR A 173 -21.82 22.39 -1.57
C THR A 173 -20.75 21.41 -2.08
N GLU A 174 -20.74 21.17 -3.38
CA GLU A 174 -19.72 20.38 -4.10
C GLU A 174 -18.64 21.26 -4.73
N THR A 175 -18.79 22.59 -4.62
CA THR A 175 -17.87 23.54 -5.24
C THR A 175 -17.01 24.25 -4.21
N ARG A 176 -15.83 24.75 -4.66
CA ARG A 176 -14.86 25.49 -3.84
C ARG A 176 -14.43 24.73 -2.58
N LEU A 177 -14.29 23.41 -2.68
CA LEU A 177 -13.71 22.60 -1.62
C LEU A 177 -12.21 22.91 -1.51
N ALA A 178 -11.72 23.18 -0.30
CA ALA A 178 -10.33 23.58 -0.10
C ALA A 178 -9.64 22.81 1.04
N HIS A 179 -10.43 22.29 1.97
CA HIS A 179 -9.92 21.70 3.19
C HIS A 179 -10.56 20.34 3.46
N VAL A 180 -9.90 19.55 4.31
CA VAL A 180 -10.44 18.30 4.86
C VAL A 180 -10.31 18.35 6.38
N SER A 181 -11.40 18.03 7.07
CA SER A 181 -11.41 17.96 8.52
C SER A 181 -10.56 16.78 9.03
N PRO A 182 -9.52 17.02 9.84
CA PRO A 182 -8.66 15.95 10.37
C PRO A 182 -9.42 14.98 11.31
N LYS A 183 -10.56 15.42 11.85
CA LYS A 183 -11.40 14.62 12.73
C LYS A 183 -12.33 13.68 11.97
N SER A 184 -12.99 14.18 10.92
CA SER A 184 -14.07 13.45 10.24
C SER A 184 -13.68 12.91 8.87
N GLY A 185 -12.59 13.35 8.24
CA GLY A 185 -12.22 12.98 6.87
C GLY A 185 -13.13 13.58 5.80
N ARG A 186 -13.95 14.61 6.14
CA ARG A 186 -14.89 15.23 5.22
C ARG A 186 -14.36 16.53 4.68
N ALA A 187 -14.64 16.80 3.41
CA ALA A 187 -14.26 18.05 2.78
C ALA A 187 -15.02 19.26 3.37
N VAL A 188 -14.37 20.42 3.32
CA VAL A 188 -14.92 21.71 3.76
C VAL A 188 -14.59 22.76 2.70
N ALA A 189 -15.61 23.54 2.31
CA ALA A 189 -15.45 24.64 1.36
C ALA A 189 -14.60 25.77 1.98
N GLU A 190 -13.87 26.50 1.13
CA GLU A 190 -12.97 27.59 1.51
C GLU A 190 -13.61 28.60 2.47
N GLY A 191 -14.81 29.09 2.15
CA GLY A 191 -15.54 30.07 2.98
C GLY A 191 -16.20 29.48 4.22
N ALA A 192 -16.27 28.13 4.37
CA ALA A 192 -16.92 27.46 5.49
C ALA A 192 -15.95 27.02 6.60
N ALA A 193 -14.65 27.15 6.38
CA ALA A 193 -13.63 26.75 7.33
C ALA A 193 -13.48 27.72 8.50
N GLY A 194 -13.76 29.02 8.29
CA GLY A 194 -13.63 30.07 9.31
C GLY A 194 -12.27 30.03 10.04
N ASP A 195 -12.30 30.23 11.35
CA ASP A 195 -11.10 30.21 12.22
C ASP A 195 -10.40 28.83 12.30
N PHE A 196 -11.04 27.78 11.80
CA PHE A 196 -10.48 26.44 11.79
C PHE A 196 -9.62 26.13 10.56
N ALA A 197 -9.59 27.02 9.55
CA ALA A 197 -8.86 26.77 8.29
C ALA A 197 -7.40 26.37 8.54
N GLY A 198 -6.69 27.05 9.43
CA GLY A 198 -5.28 26.72 9.77
C GLY A 198 -5.05 25.41 10.51
N ARG A 199 -6.11 24.72 10.94
CA ARG A 199 -6.06 23.41 11.60
C ARG A 199 -6.60 22.28 10.73
N MET A 200 -7.05 22.60 9.51
CA MET A 200 -7.55 21.63 8.55
C MET A 200 -6.43 21.17 7.62
N LEU A 201 -6.61 19.99 7.06
CA LEU A 201 -5.74 19.47 6.02
C LEU A 201 -6.11 20.12 4.69
N VAL A 202 -5.12 20.35 3.83
CA VAL A 202 -5.36 20.91 2.50
C VAL A 202 -5.94 19.81 1.59
N LEU A 203 -6.97 20.15 0.82
CA LEU A 203 -7.49 19.28 -0.23
C LEU A 203 -6.75 19.61 -1.54
N PRO A 204 -5.92 18.70 -2.08
CA PRO A 204 -5.20 18.94 -3.32
C PRO A 204 -6.12 19.12 -4.52
N ARG A 205 -5.67 19.86 -5.54
CA ARG A 205 -6.46 20.12 -6.74
C ARG A 205 -6.86 18.85 -7.48
N PHE A 206 -5.95 17.90 -7.63
CA PHE A 206 -6.24 16.62 -8.32
C PHE A 206 -7.26 15.74 -7.57
N LEU A 207 -7.57 16.05 -6.30
CA LEU A 207 -8.66 15.44 -5.52
C LEU A 207 -9.92 16.31 -5.45
N GLY A 208 -10.04 17.36 -6.26
CA GLY A 208 -11.20 18.25 -6.30
C GLY A 208 -11.04 19.54 -5.51
N GLY A 209 -9.88 19.81 -4.93
CA GLY A 209 -9.59 21.06 -4.24
C GLY A 209 -9.48 22.26 -5.18
N VAL A 210 -9.71 23.48 -4.66
CA VAL A 210 -9.55 24.74 -5.42
C VAL A 210 -8.14 25.32 -5.31
N SER A 211 -7.38 24.90 -4.32
CA SER A 211 -6.04 25.41 -4.05
C SER A 211 -5.08 24.97 -5.14
N CYS A 212 -4.55 25.92 -5.90
CA CYS A 212 -3.49 25.65 -6.87
C CYS A 212 -2.14 25.81 -6.13
N ASN A 213 -1.69 24.74 -5.49
CA ASN A 213 -0.43 24.79 -4.75
C ASN A 213 0.65 24.00 -5.51
N ARG A 214 1.86 24.59 -5.56
CA ARG A 214 3.06 23.87 -6.06
C ARG A 214 3.32 22.56 -5.31
N HIS A 215 2.75 22.41 -4.11
CA HIS A 215 2.94 21.31 -3.18
C HIS A 215 1.73 20.35 -3.15
N ASP A 216 1.00 20.20 -4.24
CA ASP A 216 -0.20 19.33 -4.25
C ASP A 216 0.09 17.88 -3.90
N PHE A 217 1.25 17.33 -4.29
CA PHE A 217 1.64 15.97 -3.89
C PHE A 217 1.93 15.87 -2.40
N GLU A 218 2.68 16.85 -1.85
CA GLU A 218 2.96 16.92 -0.41
C GLU A 218 1.66 17.05 0.39
N ALA A 219 0.74 17.91 -0.04
CA ALA A 219 -0.57 18.08 0.58
C ALA A 219 -1.38 16.77 0.56
N GLY A 220 -1.40 16.07 -0.56
CA GLY A 220 -2.07 14.79 -0.70
C GLY A 220 -1.48 13.70 0.20
N LEU A 221 -0.16 13.59 0.23
CA LEU A 221 0.54 12.64 1.10
C LEU A 221 0.40 13.00 2.59
N SER A 222 0.32 14.30 2.94
CA SER A 222 0.02 14.76 4.30
C SER A 222 -1.40 14.40 4.71
N LEU A 223 -2.36 14.56 3.78
CA LEU A 223 -3.76 14.21 4.00
C LEU A 223 -3.90 12.72 4.31
N THR A 224 -3.45 11.84 3.43
CA THR A 224 -3.57 10.40 3.61
C THR A 224 -2.74 9.89 4.79
N GLY A 225 -1.52 10.41 4.97
CA GLY A 225 -0.63 10.09 6.08
C GLY A 225 -1.27 10.37 7.44
N HIS A 226 -1.97 11.51 7.60
CA HIS A 226 -2.70 11.84 8.83
C HIS A 226 -3.72 10.74 9.20
N PHE A 227 -4.49 10.24 8.23
CA PHE A 227 -5.49 9.22 8.50
C PHE A 227 -4.86 7.84 8.74
N PHE A 228 -3.79 7.48 8.03
CA PHE A 228 -3.05 6.26 8.34
C PHE A 228 -2.52 6.30 9.79
N GLU A 229 -1.84 7.36 10.20
CA GLU A 229 -1.31 7.48 11.55
C GLU A 229 -2.41 7.41 12.61
N ARG A 230 -3.47 8.21 12.44
CA ARG A 230 -4.50 8.40 13.49
C ARG A 230 -5.56 7.31 13.54
N ARG A 231 -5.83 6.63 12.43
CA ARG A 231 -6.96 5.70 12.31
C ARG A 231 -6.54 4.26 12.12
N VAL A 232 -5.48 4.02 11.35
CA VAL A 232 -5.03 2.67 11.03
C VAL A 232 -3.96 2.22 12.02
N PHE A 233 -2.83 2.90 12.04
CA PHE A 233 -1.67 2.45 12.83
C PHE A 233 -1.84 2.71 14.34
N ALA A 234 -2.39 3.87 14.74
CA ALA A 234 -2.64 4.14 16.17
C ALA A 234 -3.61 3.14 16.82
N ALA A 235 -4.57 2.59 16.06
CA ALA A 235 -5.49 1.56 16.56
C ALA A 235 -4.77 0.26 16.96
N HIS A 236 -3.58 0.01 16.40
CA HIS A 236 -2.75 -1.15 16.67
C HIS A 236 -1.49 -0.83 17.50
N ASN A 237 -1.40 0.38 18.10
CA ASN A 237 -0.22 0.88 18.80
C ASN A 237 1.06 0.79 17.94
N ALA A 238 0.92 0.98 16.64
CA ALA A 238 2.02 0.96 15.67
C ALA A 238 2.25 2.35 15.09
N ASP A 239 3.45 2.58 14.60
CA ASP A 239 3.80 3.76 13.82
C ASP A 239 3.57 3.50 12.33
N ILE A 240 3.34 4.59 11.56
CA ILE A 240 3.35 4.51 10.10
C ILE A 240 4.71 3.96 9.63
N PRO A 241 4.74 3.06 8.62
CA PRO A 241 5.97 2.44 8.17
C PRO A 241 7.06 3.46 7.76
N PRO A 242 8.34 3.23 8.12
CA PRO A 242 9.43 4.14 7.79
C PRO A 242 9.61 4.34 6.28
N GLN A 243 9.26 3.34 5.45
CA GLN A 243 9.26 3.44 4.00
C GLN A 243 8.29 4.53 3.51
N ARG A 244 7.13 4.64 4.16
CA ARG A 244 6.13 5.68 3.82
C ARG A 244 6.61 7.08 4.23
N ARG A 245 7.28 7.21 5.38
CA ARG A 245 7.90 8.48 5.80
C ARG A 245 8.98 8.90 4.81
N ARG A 246 9.90 7.97 4.47
CA ARG A 246 10.95 8.23 3.49
C ARG A 246 10.40 8.66 2.13
N PHE A 247 9.34 8.03 1.65
CA PHE A 247 8.71 8.42 0.38
C PHE A 247 8.15 9.83 0.46
N PHE A 248 7.47 10.18 1.56
CA PHE A 248 6.98 11.55 1.80
C PHE A 248 8.11 12.57 1.77
N ASP A 249 9.22 12.31 2.47
CA ASP A 249 10.37 13.22 2.52
C ASP A 249 10.99 13.44 1.15
N MET A 250 11.07 12.39 0.32
CA MET A 250 11.58 12.48 -1.03
C MET A 250 10.65 13.30 -1.95
N VAL A 251 9.33 13.14 -1.84
CA VAL A 251 8.35 13.94 -2.60
C VAL A 251 8.39 15.40 -2.16
N SER A 252 8.46 15.67 -0.86
CA SER A 252 8.59 17.04 -0.33
C SER A 252 9.87 17.71 -0.83
N GLY A 253 10.97 16.95 -0.95
CA GLY A 253 12.24 17.41 -1.49
C GLY A 253 12.20 17.84 -2.96
N LEU A 254 11.24 17.36 -3.77
CA LEU A 254 11.06 17.81 -5.16
C LEU A 254 10.79 19.32 -5.27
N TYR A 255 10.22 19.90 -4.22
CA TYR A 255 9.84 21.32 -4.16
C TYR A 255 10.86 22.20 -3.46
N GLY A 256 11.78 21.61 -2.66
CA GLY A 256 12.79 22.34 -1.90
C GLY A 256 13.98 22.84 -2.72
N SER A 257 14.16 22.32 -3.95
CA SER A 257 15.32 22.65 -4.80
C SER A 257 15.13 23.87 -5.71
N ALA A 258 14.02 24.61 -5.60
CA ALA A 258 13.68 25.71 -6.50
C ALA A 258 13.95 27.11 -5.90
N THR A 259 14.81 27.21 -4.85
CA THR A 259 15.20 28.51 -4.27
C THR A 259 16.72 28.63 -4.29
N VAL A 260 17.31 28.89 -5.47
CA VAL A 260 18.60 29.56 -5.64
C VAL A 260 18.52 30.45 -6.87
#